data_8f941f93f3f2eb9d5a22dc6578f4ef4f
#
_entry.id   8f941f93f3f2eb9d5a22dc6578f4ef4f
#
_cell.length_a   1.000
_cell.length_b   1.000
_cell.length_c   1.000
_cell.angle_alpha   90.00
_cell.angle_beta   90.00
_cell.angle_gamma   90.00
#
_symmetry.space_group_name_H-M   'P 1'
#
loop_
_entity.id
_entity.type
_entity.pdbx_description
1 polymer ?
#
loop_
_entity_poly.entity_id
_entity_poly.type
_entity_poly.pdbx_seq_one_letter_code
_entity_poly.pdbx_strand_id
1 'polypeptide(L)'
;MENRMSKIIRGDPPGLTNVRKSIYHHYIRVDNPKSLIFLSGQLSRDAFGNIVGKGDMKEQTKQCIQNMQTVLEAAGGSLDDIVSIVVYTTDIRQFKEIVAAREEFFINKLPTSTIVEVNHLADPGLLIEFQATAAL
;
A
#
# COMPACT_ATOMS: atom_id res chain seq x y z
N MET A 1 -30.81 -17.47 -10.48
CA MET A 1 -29.45 -16.95 -10.57
C MET A 1 -28.82 -16.88 -9.20
N GLU A 2 -27.73 -17.59 -8.99
CA GLU A 2 -27.01 -17.49 -7.73
C GLU A 2 -26.35 -16.11 -7.60
N ASN A 3 -26.66 -15.44 -6.50
CA ASN A 3 -26.04 -14.18 -6.16
C ASN A 3 -24.71 -14.48 -5.43
N ARG A 4 -23.62 -14.53 -6.18
CA ARG A 4 -22.30 -14.79 -5.60
C ARG A 4 -21.76 -13.55 -4.93
N MET A 5 -21.55 -13.63 -3.62
CA MET A 5 -20.94 -12.55 -2.85
C MET A 5 -19.44 -12.46 -3.12
N SER A 6 -18.94 -11.24 -3.12
CA SER A 6 -17.49 -11.01 -3.10
C SER A 6 -16.88 -11.59 -1.82
N LYS A 7 -15.75 -12.25 -1.96
CA LYS A 7 -15.06 -12.87 -0.84
C LYS A 7 -13.56 -12.65 -0.97
N ILE A 8 -12.95 -12.17 0.10
CA ILE A 8 -11.50 -11.95 0.19
C ILE A 8 -10.95 -12.90 1.23
N ILE A 9 -10.01 -13.75 0.82
CA ILE A 9 -9.36 -14.74 1.67
C ILE A 9 -7.89 -14.36 1.79
N ARG A 10 -7.43 -14.18 3.02
CA ARG A 10 -6.03 -13.89 3.34
C ARG A 10 -5.38 -15.12 3.92
N GLY A 11 -4.16 -15.44 3.48
CA GLY A 11 -3.52 -16.66 3.94
C GLY A 11 -2.01 -16.59 4.02
N ASP A 12 -1.50 -17.39 4.95
CA ASP A 12 -0.08 -17.51 5.23
C ASP A 12 0.22 -19.00 5.42
N PRO A 13 0.55 -19.73 4.33
CA PRO A 13 0.73 -21.19 4.42
C PRO A 13 1.95 -21.54 5.27
N PRO A 14 1.93 -22.72 5.93
CA PRO A 14 3.09 -23.20 6.68
C PRO A 14 4.28 -23.49 5.75
N GLY A 15 5.47 -23.49 6.31
CA GLY A 15 6.69 -23.81 5.57
C GLY A 15 7.36 -22.61 4.90
N LEU A 16 6.76 -21.43 5.02
CA LEU A 16 7.36 -20.18 4.57
C LEU A 16 7.79 -19.32 5.77
N THR A 17 8.60 -18.31 5.50
CA THR A 17 8.97 -17.35 6.53
C THR A 17 7.72 -16.74 7.16
N ASN A 18 7.70 -16.67 8.48
CA ASN A 18 6.61 -15.99 9.17
C ASN A 18 6.51 -14.55 8.69
N VAL A 19 5.33 -14.20 8.20
CA VAL A 19 5.07 -12.82 7.82
C VAL A 19 5.05 -11.95 9.05
N ARG A 20 5.54 -10.75 8.91
CA ARG A 20 5.34 -9.76 9.96
C ARG A 20 3.86 -9.44 10.03
N LYS A 21 3.29 -9.70 11.19
CA LYS A 21 1.85 -9.53 11.41
C LYS A 21 1.35 -8.11 11.15
N SER A 22 2.26 -7.16 11.02
CA SER A 22 1.94 -5.74 10.88
C SER A 22 2.00 -5.21 9.46
N ILE A 23 2.45 -5.97 8.46
CA ILE A 23 2.65 -5.39 7.13
C ILE A 23 2.08 -6.16 5.96
N TYR A 24 2.02 -7.51 5.95
CA TYR A 24 1.53 -8.22 4.78
C TYR A 24 1.08 -9.66 5.06
N HIS A 25 0.32 -10.22 4.10
CA HIS A 25 0.04 -11.65 3.98
C HIS A 25 0.78 -12.25 2.80
N HIS A 26 1.04 -13.57 2.83
CA HIS A 26 1.67 -14.26 1.71
C HIS A 26 0.78 -14.28 0.46
N TYR A 27 -0.53 -14.43 0.63
CA TYR A 27 -1.45 -14.33 -0.48
C TYR A 27 -2.78 -13.71 -0.08
N ILE A 28 -3.46 -13.17 -1.07
CA ILE A 28 -4.86 -12.79 -0.98
C ILE A 28 -5.56 -13.35 -2.21
N ARG A 29 -6.61 -14.13 -1.96
CA ARG A 29 -7.50 -14.63 -3.00
C ARG A 29 -8.78 -13.81 -2.99
N VAL A 30 -9.18 -13.35 -4.16
CA VAL A 30 -10.42 -12.58 -4.31
C VAL A 30 -11.37 -13.38 -5.18
N ASP A 31 -12.53 -13.75 -4.62
CA ASP A 31 -13.59 -14.45 -5.33
C ASP A 31 -14.73 -13.48 -5.63
N ASN A 32 -15.20 -13.46 -6.88
CA ASN A 32 -16.36 -12.68 -7.32
C ASN A 32 -16.31 -11.20 -6.89
N PRO A 33 -15.25 -10.45 -7.20
CA PRO A 33 -15.21 -9.04 -6.81
C PRO A 33 -16.30 -8.25 -7.54
N LYS A 34 -16.94 -7.34 -6.82
CA LYS A 34 -17.88 -6.38 -7.43
C LYS A 34 -17.13 -5.37 -8.26
N SER A 35 -15.98 -4.92 -7.79
CA SER A 35 -15.18 -3.90 -8.43
C SER A 35 -13.71 -4.09 -8.13
N LEU A 36 -12.87 -3.71 -9.07
CA LEU A 36 -11.42 -3.58 -8.86
C LEU A 36 -11.07 -2.11 -8.99
N ILE A 37 -10.17 -1.65 -8.14
CA ILE A 37 -9.66 -0.28 -8.18
C ILE A 37 -8.15 -0.35 -8.36
N PHE A 38 -7.67 0.21 -9.45
CA PHE A 38 -6.24 0.29 -9.75
C PHE A 38 -5.75 1.70 -9.45
N LEU A 39 -4.83 1.83 -8.51
CA LEU A 39 -4.24 3.11 -8.17
C LEU A 39 -2.95 3.33 -8.94
N SER A 40 -2.80 4.51 -9.50
CA SER A 40 -1.49 4.96 -9.96
C SER A 40 -0.54 5.10 -8.77
N GLY A 41 0.75 5.11 -9.03
CA GLY A 41 1.75 5.36 -8.00
C GLY A 41 1.46 6.66 -7.26
N GLN A 42 1.44 6.61 -5.93
CA GLN A 42 1.23 7.78 -5.09
C GLN A 42 2.55 8.19 -4.46
N LEU A 43 2.87 9.46 -4.63
CA LEU A 43 4.08 10.09 -4.15
C LEU A 43 3.77 11.03 -2.99
N SER A 44 4.80 11.43 -2.24
CA SER A 44 4.64 12.34 -1.12
C SER A 44 4.51 13.79 -1.60
N ARG A 45 3.35 14.10 -2.17
CA ARG A 45 3.03 15.47 -2.63
C ARG A 45 1.70 15.91 -2.05
N ASP A 46 1.59 17.21 -1.81
CA ASP A 46 0.32 17.86 -1.46
C ASP A 46 -0.49 18.19 -2.73
N ALA A 47 -1.66 18.83 -2.54
CA ALA A 47 -2.55 19.20 -3.64
C ALA A 47 -1.94 20.21 -4.63
N PHE A 48 -0.89 20.91 -4.23
CA PHE A 48 -0.19 21.90 -5.06
C PHE A 48 1.05 21.31 -5.74
N GLY A 49 1.33 20.01 -5.53
CA GLY A 49 2.48 19.34 -6.10
C GLY A 49 3.77 19.50 -5.29
N ASN A 50 3.72 20.12 -4.12
CA ASN A 50 4.88 20.29 -3.26
C ASN A 50 5.21 18.97 -2.55
N ILE A 51 6.50 18.69 -2.40
CA ILE A 51 6.96 17.52 -1.64
C ILE A 51 6.70 17.76 -0.16
N VAL A 52 6.03 16.80 0.49
CA VAL A 52 5.79 16.78 1.93
C VAL A 52 6.84 15.89 2.59
N GLY A 53 7.49 16.39 3.64
CA GLY A 53 8.48 15.60 4.39
C GLY A 53 9.81 15.43 3.67
N LYS A 54 10.39 16.51 3.15
CA LYS A 54 11.72 16.45 2.52
C LYS A 54 12.75 15.87 3.48
N GLY A 55 13.47 14.83 3.03
CA GLY A 55 14.48 14.16 3.83
C GLY A 55 13.93 13.27 4.93
N ASP A 56 12.63 13.09 5.03
CA ASP A 56 11.96 12.32 6.09
C ASP A 56 11.17 11.16 5.50
N MET A 57 11.73 9.96 5.56
CA MET A 57 11.12 8.74 5.00
C MET A 57 9.77 8.43 5.65
N LYS A 58 9.67 8.56 6.96
CA LYS A 58 8.44 8.25 7.69
C LYS A 58 7.30 9.19 7.30
N GLU A 59 7.57 10.50 7.24
CA GLU A 59 6.58 11.50 6.82
C GLU A 59 6.17 11.31 5.37
N GLN A 60 7.12 11.01 4.49
CA GLN A 60 6.79 10.72 3.10
C GLN A 60 5.94 9.47 2.96
N THR A 61 6.25 8.41 3.70
CA THR A 61 5.44 7.18 3.70
C THR A 61 4.01 7.47 4.13
N LYS A 62 3.82 8.23 5.20
CA LYS A 62 2.48 8.62 5.68
C LYS A 62 1.71 9.39 4.60
N GLN A 63 2.36 10.35 3.96
CA GLN A 63 1.70 11.16 2.93
C GLN A 63 1.27 10.31 1.73
N CYS A 64 2.12 9.37 1.29
CA CYS A 64 1.75 8.43 0.22
C CYS A 64 0.49 7.64 0.58
N ILE A 65 0.42 7.13 1.81
CA ILE A 65 -0.74 6.33 2.28
C ILE A 65 -1.99 7.20 2.40
N GLN A 66 -1.86 8.42 2.89
CA GLN A 66 -2.97 9.39 2.94
C GLN A 66 -3.49 9.70 1.54
N ASN A 67 -2.60 9.85 0.57
CA ASN A 67 -2.98 10.06 -0.82
C ASN A 67 -3.71 8.84 -1.38
N MET A 68 -3.25 7.61 -1.09
CA MET A 68 -3.97 6.41 -1.47
C MET A 68 -5.36 6.36 -0.87
N GLN A 69 -5.50 6.74 0.40
CA GLN A 69 -6.78 6.79 1.08
C GLN A 69 -7.75 7.74 0.38
N THR A 70 -7.28 8.92 0.01
CA THR A 70 -8.07 9.90 -0.74
C THR A 70 -8.54 9.35 -2.07
N VAL A 71 -7.66 8.69 -2.82
CA VAL A 71 -8.00 8.07 -4.11
C VAL A 71 -9.04 6.96 -3.93
N LEU A 72 -8.82 6.07 -2.95
CA LEU A 72 -9.73 4.96 -2.69
C LEU A 72 -11.12 5.43 -2.29
N GLU A 73 -11.22 6.42 -1.40
CA GLU A 73 -12.49 7.00 -0.98
C GLU A 73 -13.26 7.61 -2.16
N ALA A 74 -12.56 8.29 -3.05
CA ALA A 74 -13.17 8.84 -4.26
C ALA A 74 -13.71 7.75 -5.19
N ALA A 75 -13.09 6.57 -5.18
CA ALA A 75 -13.49 5.42 -5.99
C ALA A 75 -14.47 4.48 -5.27
N GLY A 76 -14.90 4.80 -4.06
CA GLY A 76 -15.87 4.01 -3.31
C GLY A 76 -15.26 2.91 -2.43
N GLY A 77 -13.97 2.95 -2.19
CA GLY A 77 -13.25 1.98 -1.35
C GLY A 77 -12.57 2.60 -0.15
N SER A 78 -11.73 1.81 0.51
CA SER A 78 -10.95 2.22 1.67
C SER A 78 -9.60 1.49 1.68
N LEU A 79 -8.72 1.87 2.61
CA LEU A 79 -7.44 1.17 2.79
C LEU A 79 -7.62 -0.33 3.09
N ASP A 80 -8.69 -0.70 3.78
CA ASP A 80 -9.00 -2.10 4.10
C ASP A 80 -9.30 -2.95 2.85
N ASP A 81 -9.64 -2.32 1.74
CA ASP A 81 -9.94 -3.00 0.48
C ASP A 81 -8.69 -3.29 -0.37
N ILE A 82 -7.54 -2.75 0.03
CA ILE A 82 -6.29 -2.99 -0.70
C ILE A 82 -5.88 -4.46 -0.59
N VAL A 83 -5.64 -5.09 -1.73
CA VAL A 83 -5.20 -6.49 -1.78
C VAL A 83 -3.74 -6.62 -2.19
N SER A 84 -3.17 -5.63 -2.84
CA SER A 84 -1.78 -5.66 -3.30
C SER A 84 -1.14 -4.29 -3.22
N ILE A 85 0.05 -4.23 -2.61
CA ILE A 85 0.89 -3.03 -2.57
C ILE A 85 2.26 -3.36 -3.13
N VAL A 86 2.75 -2.49 -3.99
CA VAL A 86 4.16 -2.45 -4.38
C VAL A 86 4.73 -1.11 -3.91
N VAL A 87 5.84 -1.17 -3.19
CA VAL A 87 6.53 0.00 -2.65
C VAL A 87 7.89 0.14 -3.34
N TYR A 88 8.14 1.32 -3.87
CA TYR A 88 9.42 1.70 -4.46
C TYR A 88 10.08 2.72 -3.54
N THR A 89 11.32 2.49 -3.15
CA THR A 89 12.05 3.45 -2.32
C THR A 89 13.44 3.68 -2.88
N THR A 90 13.97 4.87 -2.66
CA THR A 90 15.36 5.18 -3.04
C THR A 90 16.35 4.82 -1.95
N ASP A 91 15.89 4.39 -0.76
CA ASP A 91 16.76 4.01 0.35
C ASP A 91 16.13 2.91 1.22
N ILE A 92 16.41 1.65 0.88
CA ILE A 92 15.89 0.49 1.61
C ILE A 92 16.47 0.37 3.03
N ARG A 93 17.55 1.07 3.34
CA ARG A 93 18.12 1.09 4.70
C ARG A 93 17.15 1.69 5.70
N GLN A 94 16.19 2.50 5.24
CA GLN A 94 15.15 3.11 6.07
C GLN A 94 13.88 2.25 6.16
N PHE A 95 14.00 0.95 5.95
CA PHE A 95 12.89 0.01 6.00
C PHE A 95 12.07 0.11 7.31
N LYS A 96 12.74 0.29 8.45
CA LYS A 96 12.04 0.42 9.75
C LYS A 96 11.12 1.62 9.80
N GLU A 97 11.51 2.74 9.20
CA GLU A 97 10.70 3.96 9.13
C GLU A 97 9.46 3.74 8.26
N ILE A 98 9.63 3.01 7.15
CA ILE A 98 8.53 2.66 6.26
C ILE A 98 7.50 1.78 6.98
N VAL A 99 7.98 0.75 7.68
CA VAL A 99 7.13 -0.18 8.45
C VAL A 99 6.38 0.58 9.55
N ALA A 100 7.08 1.42 10.31
CA ALA A 100 6.47 2.19 11.40
C ALA A 100 5.33 3.08 10.90
N ALA A 101 5.51 3.75 9.76
CA ALA A 101 4.47 4.56 9.15
C ALA A 101 3.27 3.71 8.69
N ARG A 102 3.52 2.56 8.06
CA ARG A 102 2.47 1.65 7.57
C ARG A 102 1.61 1.12 8.72
N GLU A 103 2.23 0.78 9.84
CA GLU A 103 1.51 0.23 11.01
C GLU A 103 0.49 1.21 11.58
N GLU A 104 0.64 2.50 11.35
CA GLU A 104 -0.33 3.51 11.80
C GLU A 104 -1.62 3.49 10.96
N PHE A 105 -1.57 2.99 9.74
CA PHE A 105 -2.71 3.00 8.80
C PHE A 105 -3.32 1.63 8.55
N PHE A 106 -2.50 0.59 8.45
CA PHE A 106 -2.96 -0.77 8.18
C PHE A 106 -3.07 -1.54 9.50
N ILE A 107 -4.21 -1.43 10.14
CA ILE A 107 -4.46 -1.98 11.48
C ILE A 107 -5.28 -3.27 11.41
N ASN A 108 -6.34 -3.28 10.60
CA ASN A 108 -7.33 -4.36 10.61
C ASN A 108 -7.09 -5.40 9.51
N LYS A 109 -6.77 -4.96 8.31
CA LYS A 109 -6.63 -5.81 7.13
C LYS A 109 -5.33 -5.48 6.41
N LEU A 110 -4.48 -6.49 6.25
CA LEU A 110 -3.19 -6.33 5.63
C LEU A 110 -3.24 -6.79 4.17
N PRO A 111 -2.50 -6.12 3.28
CA PRO A 111 -2.39 -6.51 1.87
C PRO A 111 -1.32 -7.57 1.65
N THR A 112 -1.17 -8.01 0.41
CA THR A 112 0.12 -8.52 -0.07
C THR A 112 1.04 -7.34 -0.30
N SER A 113 2.35 -7.52 -0.20
CA SER A 113 3.30 -6.41 -0.30
C SER A 113 4.64 -6.84 -0.85
N THR A 114 5.19 -6.00 -1.71
CA THR A 114 6.56 -6.10 -2.22
C THR A 114 7.22 -4.74 -2.08
N ILE A 115 8.45 -4.71 -1.56
CA ILE A 115 9.25 -3.49 -1.46
C ILE A 115 10.54 -3.69 -2.23
N VAL A 116 10.88 -2.73 -3.09
CA VAL A 116 12.11 -2.73 -3.87
C VAL A 116 12.80 -1.38 -3.81
N GLU A 117 14.12 -1.38 -3.81
CA GLU A 117 14.90 -0.16 -3.98
C GLU A 117 15.07 0.16 -5.45
N VAL A 118 14.92 1.44 -5.79
CA VAL A 118 15.11 1.96 -7.15
C VAL A 118 16.13 3.09 -7.09
N ASN A 119 16.78 3.37 -8.22
CA ASN A 119 17.78 4.44 -8.27
C ASN A 119 17.15 5.82 -8.13
N HIS A 120 16.00 6.04 -8.77
CA HIS A 120 15.34 7.34 -8.83
C HIS A 120 13.82 7.19 -8.86
N LEU A 121 13.15 8.20 -8.33
CA LEU A 121 11.73 8.45 -8.53
C LEU A 121 11.57 9.69 -9.42
N ALA A 122 10.33 10.16 -9.59
CA ALA A 122 10.03 11.25 -10.52
C ALA A 122 10.71 12.58 -10.17
N ASP A 123 11.15 12.76 -8.92
CA ASP A 123 11.79 13.97 -8.43
C ASP A 123 12.87 13.57 -7.41
N PRO A 124 14.05 14.23 -7.41
CA PRO A 124 15.14 13.89 -6.48
C PRO A 124 14.78 13.96 -4.99
N GLY A 125 13.81 14.78 -4.63
CA GLY A 125 13.36 14.89 -3.23
C GLY A 125 12.39 13.82 -2.79
N LEU A 126 11.92 12.97 -3.69
CA LEU A 126 11.00 11.88 -3.38
C LEU A 126 11.78 10.63 -2.98
N LEU A 127 11.43 10.05 -1.83
CA LEU A 127 12.10 8.90 -1.24
C LEU A 127 11.32 7.59 -1.40
N ILE A 128 10.02 7.67 -1.66
CA ILE A 128 9.14 6.52 -1.64
C ILE A 128 7.91 6.74 -2.52
N GLU A 129 7.42 5.66 -3.13
CA GLU A 129 6.21 5.64 -3.95
C GLU A 129 5.44 4.36 -3.65
N PHE A 130 4.13 4.47 -3.57
CA PHE A 130 3.23 3.34 -3.36
C PHE A 130 2.34 3.14 -4.57
N GLN A 131 2.22 1.89 -5.02
CA GLN A 131 1.23 1.46 -6.00
C GLN A 131 0.36 0.39 -5.37
N ALA A 132 -0.94 0.45 -5.60
CA ALA A 132 -1.87 -0.49 -4.98
C ALA A 132 -3.00 -0.90 -5.92
N THR A 133 -3.57 -2.06 -5.62
CA THR A 133 -4.82 -2.54 -6.21
C THR A 133 -5.75 -2.92 -5.08
N ALA A 134 -7.01 -2.51 -5.19
CA ALA A 134 -8.06 -2.84 -4.23
C ALA A 134 -9.17 -3.63 -4.89
N ALA A 135 -9.91 -4.39 -4.10
CA ALA A 135 -11.06 -5.18 -4.52
C ALA A 135 -12.23 -4.98 -3.56
N LEU A 136 -13.43 -4.79 -4.13
CA LEU A 136 -14.66 -4.67 -3.38
C LEU A 136 -15.57 -5.87 -3.60
#